data_28db63b151a6be03729217a48b47dd43
#
_entry.id   28db63b151a6be03729217a48b47dd43
#
_cell.length_a   1.000
_cell.length_b   1.000
_cell.length_c   1.000
_cell.angle_alpha   90.00
_cell.angle_beta   90.00
_cell.angle_gamma   90.00
#
_symmetry.space_group_name_H-M   'P 1'
#
loop_
_entity.id
_entity.type
_entity.pdbx_description
1 polymer ?
#
loop_
_entity_poly.entity_id
_entity_poly.type
_entity_poly.pdbx_seq_one_letter_code
_entity_poly.pdbx_strand_id
1 'polypeptide(L)'
;MDRLNVLKTYKLFIGGAFPRTESGRYEAIRDKKGNLIANICLSSRKDFRNAVVVARKAQEGWNKASQLLKGQVLYRIAEMLEARKEQFVEELVKQGLSRKAAVKELELSVDRLVYYAGWSDKYQQIFSAVNPVNSSHFNFSVLEPMGLVAIIAPENDSLLGLVSVLAPAIVGGNTVVLLASESRPLCSISFAEVLN
;
A
#
# COMPACT_ATOMS: atom_id res chain seq x y z
N MET A 1 -38.41 7.07 12.33
CA MET A 1 -37.60 5.83 12.45
C MET A 1 -36.19 6.16 11.95
N ASP A 2 -35.20 6.07 12.82
CA ASP A 2 -33.82 6.25 12.39
C ASP A 2 -33.43 5.09 11.49
N ARG A 3 -32.73 5.42 10.39
CA ARG A 3 -32.22 4.43 9.44
C ARG A 3 -31.18 3.54 10.13
N LEU A 4 -31.29 2.23 9.98
CA LEU A 4 -30.28 1.29 10.47
C LEU A 4 -28.91 1.61 9.85
N ASN A 5 -27.91 1.73 10.70
CA ASN A 5 -26.53 1.94 10.26
C ASN A 5 -25.92 0.59 9.82
N VAL A 6 -25.68 0.42 8.52
CA VAL A 6 -25.04 -0.78 7.99
C VAL A 6 -23.53 -0.55 7.96
N LEU A 7 -22.80 -1.23 8.84
CA LEU A 7 -21.36 -1.13 8.94
C LEU A 7 -20.67 -1.86 7.77
N LYS A 8 -19.61 -1.23 7.23
CA LYS A 8 -18.75 -1.83 6.21
C LYS A 8 -17.97 -3.01 6.83
N THR A 9 -17.89 -4.12 6.10
CA THR A 9 -16.99 -5.23 6.43
C THR A 9 -15.71 -5.10 5.59
N TYR A 10 -14.59 -4.90 6.27
CA TYR A 10 -13.28 -4.79 5.65
C TYR A 10 -12.69 -6.17 5.40
N LYS A 11 -12.36 -6.47 4.14
CA LYS A 11 -11.86 -7.77 3.69
C LYS A 11 -10.36 -7.69 3.44
N LEU A 12 -9.72 -8.87 3.26
CA LEU A 12 -8.36 -8.94 2.75
C LEU A 12 -8.33 -8.47 1.28
N PHE A 13 -7.15 -8.09 0.81
CA PHE A 13 -6.89 -7.84 -0.62
C PHE A 13 -5.77 -8.76 -1.09
N ILE A 14 -6.08 -9.68 -2.00
CA ILE A 14 -5.11 -10.67 -2.50
C ILE A 14 -5.35 -10.86 -4.00
N GLY A 15 -4.40 -10.45 -4.81
CA GLY A 15 -4.41 -10.68 -6.26
C GLY A 15 -5.58 -10.03 -7.00
N GLY A 16 -5.94 -8.79 -6.65
CA GLY A 16 -7.06 -8.08 -7.25
C GLY A 16 -8.44 -8.51 -6.73
N ALA A 17 -8.51 -9.36 -5.70
CA ALA A 17 -9.78 -9.82 -5.13
C ALA A 17 -9.88 -9.47 -3.64
N PHE A 18 -11.11 -9.39 -3.13
CA PHE A 18 -11.41 -9.11 -1.73
C PHE A 18 -11.98 -10.34 -1.01
N PRO A 19 -11.16 -11.37 -0.72
CA PRO A 19 -11.62 -12.53 0.03
C PRO A 19 -11.84 -12.20 1.51
N ARG A 20 -12.69 -12.98 2.18
CA ARG A 20 -12.69 -13.06 3.64
C ARG A 20 -11.53 -13.94 4.10
N THR A 21 -11.11 -13.77 5.36
CA THR A 21 -10.16 -14.72 5.95
C THR A 21 -10.74 -16.13 5.95
N GLU A 22 -9.89 -17.10 5.69
CA GLU A 22 -10.32 -18.53 5.66
C GLU A 22 -10.78 -19.04 7.02
N SER A 23 -10.30 -18.45 8.10
CA SER A 23 -10.68 -18.80 9.46
C SER A 23 -12.03 -18.24 9.91
N GLY A 24 -12.63 -17.31 9.14
CA GLY A 24 -13.84 -16.59 9.51
C GLY A 24 -13.70 -15.63 10.70
N ARG A 25 -12.50 -15.53 11.29
CA ARG A 25 -12.27 -14.63 12.44
C ARG A 25 -12.23 -13.18 12.01
N TYR A 26 -12.69 -12.31 12.88
CA TYR A 26 -12.67 -10.88 12.69
C TYR A 26 -12.29 -10.16 13.99
N GLU A 27 -11.87 -8.93 13.86
CA GLU A 27 -11.61 -8.02 14.95
C GLU A 27 -12.54 -6.81 14.84
N ALA A 28 -13.08 -6.39 15.99
CA ALA A 28 -14.01 -5.28 16.08
C ALA A 28 -13.23 -4.00 16.40
N ILE A 29 -13.15 -3.09 15.44
CA ILE A 29 -12.52 -1.77 15.63
C ILE A 29 -13.52 -0.84 16.30
N ARG A 30 -13.07 -0.20 17.38
CA ARG A 30 -13.89 0.69 18.21
C ARG A 30 -13.30 2.08 18.29
N ASP A 31 -14.16 3.07 18.44
CA ASP A 31 -13.75 4.45 18.70
C ASP A 31 -13.30 4.63 20.18
N LYS A 32 -12.81 5.83 20.50
CA LYS A 32 -12.39 6.18 21.88
C LYS A 32 -13.50 6.09 22.92
N LYS A 33 -14.77 6.04 22.49
CA LYS A 33 -15.96 5.92 23.35
C LYS A 33 -16.43 4.47 23.48
N GLY A 34 -15.75 3.52 22.81
CA GLY A 34 -16.11 2.10 22.79
C GLY A 34 -17.16 1.71 21.75
N ASN A 35 -17.64 2.64 20.91
CA ASN A 35 -18.61 2.32 19.86
C ASN A 35 -17.94 1.53 18.74
N LEU A 36 -18.67 0.53 18.19
CA LEU A 36 -18.21 -0.23 17.05
C LEU A 36 -18.16 0.64 15.79
N ILE A 37 -17.00 0.75 15.15
CA ILE A 37 -16.80 1.49 13.92
C ILE A 37 -16.86 0.54 12.71
N ALA A 38 -16.16 -0.61 12.80
CA ALA A 38 -16.03 -1.57 11.72
C ALA A 38 -15.60 -2.93 12.23
N ASN A 39 -15.81 -3.96 11.40
CA ASN A 39 -15.20 -5.28 11.57
C ASN A 39 -14.16 -5.47 10.48
N ILE A 40 -12.96 -5.91 10.85
CA ILE A 40 -11.87 -6.25 9.94
C ILE A 40 -11.57 -7.75 10.00
N CYS A 41 -11.07 -8.32 8.91
CA CYS A 41 -10.62 -9.70 8.89
C CYS A 41 -9.35 -9.87 9.73
N LEU A 42 -9.35 -10.81 10.67
CA LEU A 42 -8.15 -11.26 11.38
C LEU A 42 -7.48 -12.37 10.58
N SER A 43 -6.43 -12.01 9.83
CA SER A 43 -5.74 -12.90 8.89
C SER A 43 -5.13 -14.12 9.59
N SER A 44 -5.12 -15.24 8.89
CA SER A 44 -4.50 -16.49 9.31
C SER A 44 -3.14 -16.72 8.61
N ARG A 45 -2.38 -17.70 9.09
CA ARG A 45 -1.16 -18.17 8.40
C ARG A 45 -1.43 -18.66 6.98
N LYS A 46 -2.62 -19.19 6.72
CA LYS A 46 -3.02 -19.65 5.39
C LYS A 46 -3.30 -18.47 4.46
N ASP A 47 -3.95 -17.42 4.95
CA ASP A 47 -4.16 -16.17 4.20
C ASP A 47 -2.82 -15.54 3.82
N PHE A 48 -1.88 -15.45 4.77
CA PHE A 48 -0.53 -14.97 4.51
C PHE A 48 0.19 -15.82 3.45
N ARG A 49 0.15 -17.14 3.56
CA ARG A 49 0.73 -18.03 2.55
C ARG A 49 0.12 -17.81 1.17
N ASN A 50 -1.20 -17.66 1.09
CA ASN A 50 -1.89 -17.41 -0.17
C ASN A 50 -1.47 -16.06 -0.76
N ALA A 51 -1.36 -15.00 0.04
CA ALA A 51 -0.86 -13.70 -0.40
C ALA A 51 0.56 -13.80 -0.96
N VAL A 52 1.46 -14.51 -0.28
CA VAL A 52 2.84 -14.77 -0.74
C VAL A 52 2.87 -15.49 -2.08
N VAL A 53 2.05 -16.54 -2.25
CA VAL A 53 1.99 -17.30 -3.53
C VAL A 53 1.53 -16.41 -4.67
N VAL A 54 0.48 -15.62 -4.45
CA VAL A 54 -0.07 -14.72 -5.48
C VAL A 54 0.92 -13.60 -5.81
N ALA A 55 1.53 -12.98 -4.81
CA ALA A 55 2.51 -11.92 -5.01
C ALA A 55 3.76 -12.43 -5.77
N ARG A 56 4.26 -13.64 -5.46
CA ARG A 56 5.35 -14.28 -6.22
C ARG A 56 4.98 -14.52 -7.68
N LYS A 57 3.75 -14.97 -7.94
CA LYS A 57 3.27 -15.18 -9.32
C LYS A 57 3.21 -13.88 -10.12
N ALA A 58 2.84 -12.77 -9.46
CA ALA A 58 2.78 -11.45 -10.10
C ALA A 58 4.16 -10.82 -10.35
N GLN A 59 5.20 -11.25 -9.64
CA GLN A 59 6.53 -10.64 -9.64
C GLN A 59 7.15 -10.55 -11.04
N GLU A 60 7.09 -11.61 -11.81
CA GLU A 60 7.71 -11.65 -13.14
C GLU A 60 7.10 -10.61 -14.09
N GLY A 61 5.76 -10.50 -14.10
CA GLY A 61 5.07 -9.51 -14.94
C GLY A 61 5.35 -8.07 -14.50
N TRP A 62 5.34 -7.81 -13.20
CA TRP A 62 5.62 -6.48 -12.67
C TRP A 62 7.09 -6.07 -12.87
N ASN A 63 8.02 -6.99 -12.70
CA ASN A 63 9.44 -6.72 -12.95
C ASN A 63 9.69 -6.34 -14.42
N LYS A 64 9.06 -7.04 -15.36
CA LYS A 64 9.18 -6.77 -16.80
C LYS A 64 8.48 -5.47 -17.25
N ALA A 65 7.61 -4.91 -16.44
CA ALA A 65 6.96 -3.64 -16.76
C ALA A 65 7.98 -2.52 -16.90
N SER A 66 7.79 -1.64 -17.89
CA SER A 66 8.70 -0.50 -18.10
C SER A 66 8.68 0.44 -16.91
N GLN A 67 9.77 1.17 -16.71
CA GLN A 67 9.84 2.18 -15.65
C GLN A 67 8.77 3.26 -15.81
N LEU A 68 8.51 3.66 -17.06
CA LEU A 68 7.43 4.60 -17.38
C LEU A 68 6.06 4.08 -16.91
N LEU A 69 5.75 2.81 -17.21
CA LEU A 69 4.48 2.20 -16.78
C LEU A 69 4.37 2.16 -15.24
N LYS A 70 5.45 1.81 -14.54
CA LYS A 70 5.46 1.83 -13.06
C LYS A 70 5.17 3.22 -12.51
N GLY A 71 5.77 4.26 -13.09
CA GLY A 71 5.47 5.65 -12.73
C GLY A 71 4.03 6.05 -13.00
N GLN A 72 3.49 5.69 -14.17
CA GLN A 72 2.10 5.95 -14.53
C GLN A 72 1.11 5.26 -13.57
N VAL A 73 1.39 4.03 -13.16
CA VAL A 73 0.55 3.31 -12.18
C VAL A 73 0.55 4.05 -10.84
N LEU A 74 1.72 4.45 -10.32
CA LEU A 74 1.77 5.22 -9.06
C LEU A 74 1.04 6.55 -9.17
N TYR A 75 1.21 7.25 -10.29
CA TYR A 75 0.49 8.51 -10.52
C TYR A 75 -1.02 8.28 -10.57
N ARG A 76 -1.48 7.23 -11.24
CA ARG A 76 -2.90 6.86 -11.26
C ARG A 76 -3.44 6.52 -9.88
N ILE A 77 -2.66 5.85 -9.05
CA ILE A 77 -3.02 5.60 -7.64
C ILE A 77 -3.19 6.93 -6.88
N ALA A 78 -2.30 7.91 -7.10
CA ALA A 78 -2.42 9.23 -6.50
C ALA A 78 -3.72 9.95 -6.92
N GLU A 79 -4.06 9.94 -8.21
CA GLU A 79 -5.32 10.51 -8.73
C GLU A 79 -6.55 9.84 -8.11
N MET A 80 -6.55 8.52 -8.02
CA MET A 80 -7.67 7.77 -7.43
C MET A 80 -7.80 8.00 -5.93
N LEU A 81 -6.68 8.17 -5.22
CA LEU A 81 -6.69 8.52 -3.80
C LEU A 81 -7.24 9.93 -3.58
N GLU A 82 -6.81 10.91 -4.38
CA GLU A 82 -7.32 12.29 -4.34
C GLU A 82 -8.82 12.35 -4.65
N ALA A 83 -9.29 11.60 -5.64
CA ALA A 83 -10.71 11.53 -5.99
C ALA A 83 -11.59 10.98 -4.85
N ARG A 84 -11.01 10.18 -3.94
CA ARG A 84 -11.70 9.61 -2.77
C ARG A 84 -11.38 10.35 -1.46
N LYS A 85 -10.89 11.58 -1.53
CA LYS A 85 -10.41 12.38 -0.39
C LYS A 85 -11.35 12.33 0.81
N GLU A 86 -12.63 12.62 0.65
CA GLU A 86 -13.58 12.65 1.76
C GLU A 86 -13.73 11.28 2.44
N GLN A 87 -13.76 10.19 1.68
CA GLN A 87 -13.84 8.83 2.25
C GLN A 87 -12.68 8.56 3.21
N PHE A 88 -11.45 8.84 2.79
CA PHE A 88 -10.25 8.59 3.61
C PHE A 88 -10.16 9.55 4.80
N VAL A 89 -10.51 10.82 4.60
CA VAL A 89 -10.56 11.79 5.70
C VAL A 89 -11.57 11.35 6.78
N GLU A 90 -12.76 10.90 6.39
CA GLU A 90 -13.75 10.38 7.33
C GLU A 90 -13.25 9.13 8.07
N GLU A 91 -12.57 8.21 7.38
CA GLU A 91 -12.01 7.01 8.01
C GLU A 91 -10.91 7.36 9.02
N LEU A 92 -10.03 8.30 8.70
CA LEU A 92 -9.00 8.81 9.63
C LEU A 92 -9.64 9.48 10.85
N VAL A 93 -10.67 10.29 10.64
CA VAL A 93 -11.41 10.94 11.75
C VAL A 93 -12.11 9.90 12.64
N LYS A 94 -12.75 8.89 12.05
CA LYS A 94 -13.37 7.77 12.81
C LYS A 94 -12.34 7.05 13.69
N GLN A 95 -11.11 6.97 13.25
CA GLN A 95 -9.99 6.36 13.98
C GLN A 95 -9.29 7.34 14.94
N GLY A 96 -9.85 8.53 15.17
CA GLY A 96 -9.47 9.45 16.23
C GLY A 96 -8.56 10.61 15.85
N LEU A 97 -8.34 10.88 14.54
CA LEU A 97 -7.65 12.08 14.09
C LEU A 97 -8.60 13.28 14.10
N SER A 98 -8.03 14.48 14.27
CA SER A 98 -8.78 15.70 13.94
C SER A 98 -8.95 15.82 12.42
N ARG A 99 -10.05 16.45 11.95
CA ARG A 99 -10.27 16.62 10.50
C ARG A 99 -9.10 17.34 9.81
N LYS A 100 -8.51 18.34 10.47
CA LYS A 100 -7.35 19.07 9.94
C LYS A 100 -6.13 18.15 9.76
N ALA A 101 -5.85 17.30 10.74
CA ALA A 101 -4.75 16.33 10.65
C ALA A 101 -5.03 15.27 9.58
N ALA A 102 -6.26 14.77 9.49
CA ALA A 102 -6.66 13.79 8.48
C ALA A 102 -6.53 14.31 7.05
N VAL A 103 -6.96 15.54 6.78
CA VAL A 103 -6.78 16.19 5.48
C VAL A 103 -5.30 16.32 5.14
N LYS A 104 -4.47 16.79 6.09
CA LYS A 104 -3.03 16.94 5.88
C LYS A 104 -2.34 15.58 5.62
N GLU A 105 -2.70 14.54 6.36
CA GLU A 105 -2.15 13.20 6.16
C GLU A 105 -2.47 12.66 4.77
N LEU A 106 -3.70 12.85 4.31
CA LEU A 106 -4.11 12.45 2.95
C LEU A 106 -3.35 13.22 1.87
N GLU A 107 -3.29 14.55 1.96
CA GLU A 107 -2.57 15.39 1.00
C GLU A 107 -1.09 15.00 0.90
N LEU A 108 -0.43 14.78 2.03
CA LEU A 108 0.96 14.29 2.06
C LEU A 108 1.08 12.87 1.46
N SER A 109 0.06 12.03 1.58
CA SER A 109 0.06 10.70 0.98
C SER A 109 -0.03 10.76 -0.54
N VAL A 110 -0.87 11.64 -1.09
CA VAL A 110 -0.96 11.92 -2.53
C VAL A 110 0.38 12.47 -3.04
N ASP A 111 0.94 13.48 -2.39
CA ASP A 111 2.25 14.06 -2.74
C ASP A 111 3.35 12.99 -2.73
N ARG A 112 3.32 12.09 -1.77
CA ARG A 112 4.29 10.99 -1.65
C ARG A 112 4.21 10.01 -2.82
N LEU A 113 3.00 9.68 -3.27
CA LEU A 113 2.80 8.82 -4.45
C LEU A 113 3.32 9.51 -5.72
N VAL A 114 3.00 10.80 -5.92
CA VAL A 114 3.49 11.58 -7.04
C VAL A 114 5.02 11.69 -7.02
N TYR A 115 5.60 11.92 -5.83
CA TYR A 115 7.05 11.96 -5.65
C TYR A 115 7.72 10.66 -6.13
N TYR A 116 7.23 9.50 -5.68
CA TYR A 116 7.79 8.21 -6.09
C TYR A 116 7.45 7.85 -7.55
N ALA A 117 6.32 8.28 -8.08
CA ALA A 117 6.06 8.19 -9.52
C ALA A 117 7.14 8.88 -10.35
N GLY A 118 7.59 10.07 -9.91
CA GLY A 118 8.69 10.80 -10.54
C GLY A 118 10.07 10.17 -10.37
N TRP A 119 10.23 9.17 -9.50
CA TRP A 119 11.48 8.43 -9.32
C TRP A 119 11.59 7.19 -10.21
N SER A 120 10.51 6.77 -10.83
CA SER A 120 10.44 5.51 -11.58
C SER A 120 11.51 5.36 -12.66
N ASP A 121 11.82 6.42 -13.36
CA ASP A 121 12.81 6.48 -14.45
C ASP A 121 14.19 7.03 -14.02
N LYS A 122 14.30 7.56 -12.80
CA LYS A 122 15.51 8.25 -12.33
C LYS A 122 16.42 7.40 -11.47
N TYR A 123 15.86 6.49 -10.66
CA TYR A 123 16.65 5.77 -9.67
C TYR A 123 17.77 4.92 -10.32
N GLN A 124 17.53 4.34 -11.50
CA GLN A 124 18.57 3.62 -12.24
C GLN A 124 19.71 4.54 -12.68
N GLN A 125 19.39 5.75 -13.13
CA GLN A 125 20.39 6.72 -13.59
C GLN A 125 21.29 7.22 -12.45
N ILE A 126 20.74 7.29 -11.22
CA ILE A 126 21.44 7.84 -10.05
C ILE A 126 22.25 6.77 -9.31
N PHE A 127 21.71 5.57 -9.19
CA PHE A 127 22.31 4.50 -8.36
C PHE A 127 23.02 3.41 -9.17
N SER A 128 22.94 3.39 -10.51
CA SER A 128 23.77 2.54 -11.35
C SER A 128 25.14 3.19 -11.54
N ALA A 129 26.15 2.37 -11.77
CA ALA A 129 27.53 2.84 -11.94
C ALA A 129 28.27 2.09 -13.04
N VAL A 130 29.18 2.80 -13.71
CA VAL A 130 30.25 2.19 -14.50
C VAL A 130 31.44 1.99 -13.59
N ASN A 131 31.90 0.76 -13.49
CA ASN A 131 32.96 0.39 -12.55
C ASN A 131 34.34 0.38 -13.25
N PRO A 132 35.39 0.94 -12.66
CA PRO A 132 36.73 0.86 -13.20
C PRO A 132 37.24 -0.58 -13.10
N VAL A 133 37.89 -1.05 -14.16
CA VAL A 133 38.52 -2.38 -14.24
C VAL A 133 39.89 -2.27 -14.86
N ASN A 134 40.86 -3.11 -14.43
CA ASN A 134 42.20 -3.19 -14.98
C ASN A 134 42.24 -4.21 -16.15
N SER A 135 41.36 -4.03 -17.12
CA SER A 135 41.28 -4.89 -18.32
C SER A 135 40.48 -4.20 -19.43
N SER A 136 40.40 -4.82 -20.61
CA SER A 136 39.60 -4.32 -21.74
C SER A 136 38.09 -4.58 -21.61
N HIS A 137 37.62 -5.09 -20.46
CA HIS A 137 36.22 -5.38 -20.27
C HIS A 137 35.46 -4.13 -19.78
N PHE A 138 34.21 -4.02 -20.18
CA PHE A 138 33.26 -3.05 -19.65
C PHE A 138 32.53 -3.67 -18.44
N ASN A 139 32.56 -2.98 -17.30
CA ASN A 139 31.92 -3.42 -16.08
C ASN A 139 30.94 -2.34 -15.59
N PHE A 140 29.72 -2.75 -15.29
CA PHE A 140 28.69 -1.83 -14.78
C PHE A 140 27.79 -2.52 -13.76
N SER A 141 27.22 -1.72 -12.87
CA SER A 141 26.22 -2.16 -11.90
C SER A 141 24.87 -1.55 -12.21
N VAL A 142 23.82 -2.35 -12.14
CA VAL A 142 22.42 -1.90 -12.25
C VAL A 142 21.63 -2.41 -11.06
N LEU A 143 20.59 -1.68 -10.68
CA LEU A 143 19.70 -2.11 -9.62
C LEU A 143 18.67 -3.10 -10.17
N GLU A 144 18.44 -4.17 -9.41
CA GLU A 144 17.39 -5.14 -9.69
C GLU A 144 16.41 -5.23 -8.51
N PRO A 145 15.12 -5.52 -8.74
CA PRO A 145 14.17 -5.73 -7.65
C PRO A 145 14.59 -6.91 -6.77
N MET A 146 14.38 -6.78 -5.47
CA MET A 146 14.54 -7.89 -4.52
C MET A 146 13.53 -9.03 -4.76
N GLY A 147 12.41 -8.72 -5.40
CA GLY A 147 11.34 -9.66 -5.67
C GLY A 147 10.11 -9.42 -4.82
N LEU A 148 9.79 -10.33 -3.91
CA LEU A 148 8.68 -10.17 -2.97
C LEU A 148 9.17 -9.54 -1.66
N VAL A 149 8.57 -8.41 -1.28
CA VAL A 149 8.88 -7.68 -0.04
C VAL A 149 7.72 -7.81 0.95
N ALA A 150 8.02 -8.19 2.17
CA ALA A 150 7.07 -8.13 3.28
C ALA A 150 7.17 -6.76 3.96
N ILE A 151 6.03 -6.08 4.15
CA ILE A 151 5.95 -4.76 4.75
C ILE A 151 5.04 -4.82 5.98
N ILE A 152 5.50 -4.26 7.10
CA ILE A 152 4.68 -3.99 8.27
C ILE A 152 4.41 -2.49 8.27
N ALA A 153 3.15 -2.09 8.12
CA ALA A 153 2.78 -0.68 8.08
C ALA A 153 3.06 -0.01 9.43
N PRO A 154 3.57 1.23 9.45
CA PRO A 154 3.76 1.98 10.68
C PRO A 154 2.44 2.22 11.42
N GLU A 155 2.50 2.24 12.76
CA GLU A 155 1.32 2.50 13.60
C GLU A 155 0.94 3.99 13.62
N ASN A 156 1.92 4.87 13.48
CA ASN A 156 1.69 6.31 13.33
C ASN A 156 1.46 6.66 11.86
N ASP A 157 0.62 7.66 11.61
CA ASP A 157 0.30 8.14 10.24
C ASP A 157 -0.11 6.99 9.31
N SER A 158 -1.21 6.33 9.66
CA SER A 158 -1.61 5.02 9.08
C SER A 158 -1.73 5.00 7.56
N LEU A 159 -2.16 6.10 6.93
CA LEU A 159 -2.21 6.21 5.47
C LEU A 159 -0.86 6.68 4.90
N LEU A 160 -0.30 7.77 5.43
CA LEU A 160 0.98 8.31 4.97
C LEU A 160 2.13 7.32 5.23
N GLY A 161 2.14 6.68 6.39
CA GLY A 161 3.12 5.66 6.74
C GLY A 161 3.06 4.48 5.79
N LEU A 162 1.85 3.96 5.51
CA LEU A 162 1.65 2.88 4.53
C LEU A 162 2.16 3.28 3.14
N VAL A 163 1.75 4.42 2.63
CA VAL A 163 2.16 4.91 1.30
C VAL A 163 3.68 5.10 1.22
N SER A 164 4.29 5.61 2.31
CA SER A 164 5.72 5.89 2.36
C SER A 164 6.60 4.65 2.27
N VAL A 165 6.11 3.49 2.70
CA VAL A 165 6.84 2.22 2.62
C VAL A 165 6.44 1.39 1.38
N LEU A 166 5.20 1.54 0.92
CA LEU A 166 4.68 0.81 -0.24
C LEU A 166 5.21 1.38 -1.57
N ALA A 167 5.10 2.70 -1.77
CA ALA A 167 5.43 3.34 -3.03
C ALA A 167 6.87 3.07 -3.51
N PRO A 168 7.93 3.22 -2.68
CA PRO A 168 9.29 2.91 -3.10
C PRO A 168 9.50 1.43 -3.40
N ALA A 169 8.81 0.53 -2.69
CA ALA A 169 8.91 -0.91 -2.95
C ALA A 169 8.35 -1.27 -4.33
N ILE A 170 7.14 -0.81 -4.65
CA ILE A 170 6.50 -1.17 -5.92
C ILE A 170 7.12 -0.45 -7.13
N VAL A 171 7.53 0.82 -7.00
CA VAL A 171 8.19 1.54 -8.10
C VAL A 171 9.52 0.90 -8.49
N GLY A 172 10.23 0.33 -7.52
CA GLY A 172 11.46 -0.44 -7.75
C GLY A 172 11.24 -1.80 -8.42
N GLY A 173 9.99 -2.16 -8.77
CA GLY A 173 9.67 -3.41 -9.46
C GLY A 173 9.41 -4.61 -8.54
N ASN A 174 9.30 -4.40 -7.23
CA ASN A 174 8.96 -5.45 -6.29
C ASN A 174 7.45 -5.65 -6.19
N THR A 175 7.02 -6.86 -5.86
CA THR A 175 5.69 -7.12 -5.33
C THR A 175 5.71 -7.11 -3.82
N VAL A 176 4.55 -6.91 -3.19
CA VAL A 176 4.50 -6.74 -1.74
C VAL A 176 3.42 -7.60 -1.10
N VAL A 177 3.70 -8.04 0.13
CA VAL A 177 2.69 -8.48 1.09
C VAL A 177 2.77 -7.52 2.27
N LEU A 178 1.67 -6.79 2.51
CA LEU A 178 1.63 -5.71 3.47
C LEU A 178 0.67 -6.06 4.61
N LEU A 179 1.16 -5.92 5.85
CA LEU A 179 0.37 -5.98 7.06
C LEU A 179 -0.05 -4.55 7.43
N ALA A 180 -1.36 -4.32 7.52
CA ALA A 180 -1.93 -3.03 7.92
C ALA A 180 -1.57 -2.69 9.37
N SER A 181 -1.61 -1.39 9.71
CA SER A 181 -1.49 -0.94 11.10
C SER A 181 -2.55 -1.62 11.98
N GLU A 182 -2.16 -2.10 13.14
CA GLU A 182 -3.06 -2.73 14.11
C GLU A 182 -3.98 -1.67 14.75
N SER A 183 -3.43 -0.52 15.10
CA SER A 183 -4.17 0.54 15.80
C SER A 183 -5.12 1.33 14.90
N ARG A 184 -4.82 1.46 13.60
CA ARG A 184 -5.59 2.26 12.63
C ARG A 184 -5.68 1.59 11.25
N PRO A 185 -6.32 0.42 11.13
CA PRO A 185 -6.26 -0.41 9.92
C PRO A 185 -7.14 0.08 8.77
N LEU A 186 -8.18 0.90 9.02
CA LEU A 186 -9.25 1.14 8.04
C LEU A 186 -8.73 1.75 6.74
N CYS A 187 -7.93 2.82 6.84
CA CYS A 187 -7.39 3.48 5.65
C CYS A 187 -6.45 2.57 4.84
N SER A 188 -5.65 1.73 5.53
CA SER A 188 -4.78 0.76 4.86
C SER A 188 -5.59 -0.26 4.04
N ILE A 189 -6.71 -0.74 4.59
CA ILE A 189 -7.58 -1.70 3.90
C ILE A 189 -8.36 -1.02 2.77
N SER A 190 -8.88 0.20 3.01
CA SER A 190 -9.57 0.97 1.97
C SER A 190 -8.65 1.38 0.83
N PHE A 191 -7.35 1.58 1.09
CA PHE A 191 -6.37 1.86 0.06
C PHE A 191 -6.27 0.72 -0.96
N ALA A 192 -6.53 -0.53 -0.57
CA ALA A 192 -6.62 -1.65 -1.49
C ALA A 192 -7.71 -1.47 -2.57
N GLU A 193 -8.77 -0.72 -2.28
CA GLU A 193 -9.81 -0.38 -3.26
C GLU A 193 -9.33 0.65 -4.31
N VAL A 194 -8.28 1.40 -3.98
CA VAL A 194 -7.61 2.32 -4.91
C VAL A 194 -6.66 1.55 -5.83
N LEU A 195 -6.10 0.43 -5.33
CA LEU A 195 -5.19 -0.43 -6.10
C LEU A 195 -5.90 -1.38 -7.07
N ASN A 196 -7.20 -1.58 -6.91
CA ASN A 196 -8.02 -2.49 -7.73
C ASN A 196 -8.64 -1.73 -8.90
#